data_dbade0fb06302f0c1f98fef84175b9db
#
_entry.id   dbade0fb06302f0c1f98fef84175b9db
#
_cell.length_a   1.000
_cell.length_b   1.000
_cell.length_c   1.000
_cell.angle_alpha   90.00
_cell.angle_beta   90.00
_cell.angle_gamma   90.00
#
_symmetry.space_group_name_H-M   'P 1'
#
loop_
_entity.id
_entity.type
_entity.pdbx_description
1 polymer ?
#
loop_
_entity_poly.entity_id
_entity_poly.type
_entity_poly.pdbx_seq_one_letter_code
_entity_poly.pdbx_strand_id
1 'polypeptide(L)'
;MHKFSLGAGTIPFKEIYFSKAKIFIQNKIFDYYSSPILSKYNFKHAYFTKSSSEKFLQLLGNHFNENYINCISNQIHSNVIVFGSHSQEDSKTDADGLVGNKCNQNLWVYTADCMPIFFADKRTRNVAA
;
A
#
# COMPACT_ATOMS: atom_id res chain seq x y z
N MET A 1 -18.18 0.74 -8.04
CA MET A 1 -17.15 1.24 -8.98
C MET A 1 -16.90 2.70 -8.64
N HIS A 2 -15.74 3.05 -8.13
CA HIS A 2 -15.39 4.44 -7.84
C HIS A 2 -14.60 5.01 -9.02
N LYS A 3 -15.06 6.13 -9.55
CA LYS A 3 -14.47 6.83 -10.69
C LYS A 3 -13.68 8.02 -10.17
N PHE A 4 -12.37 8.04 -10.38
CA PHE A 4 -11.53 9.19 -10.07
C PHE A 4 -11.20 9.95 -11.36
N SER A 5 -11.49 11.24 -11.40
CA SER A 5 -11.12 12.14 -12.49
C SER A 5 -9.98 13.02 -12.02
N LEU A 6 -8.84 12.93 -12.65
CA LEU A 6 -7.72 13.87 -12.44
C LEU A 6 -7.81 14.98 -13.49
N GLY A 7 -7.71 16.23 -13.03
CA GLY A 7 -7.98 17.45 -13.78
C GLY A 7 -7.18 17.69 -15.09
N ALA A 8 -7.64 18.65 -15.84
CA ALA A 8 -7.36 18.92 -17.25
C ALA A 8 -5.87 19.09 -17.63
N GLY A 9 -5.39 18.17 -18.43
CA GLY A 9 -4.20 18.27 -19.27
C GLY A 9 -4.43 17.42 -20.53
N THR A 10 -3.77 17.72 -21.60
CA THR A 10 -3.97 17.16 -22.96
C THR A 10 -3.59 15.67 -23.13
N ILE A 11 -3.53 14.88 -22.08
CA ILE A 11 -3.38 13.44 -22.14
C ILE A 11 -4.78 12.82 -22.08
N PRO A 12 -5.16 11.96 -23.03
CA PRO A 12 -6.45 11.30 -22.97
C PRO A 12 -6.52 10.45 -21.70
N PHE A 13 -7.40 10.83 -20.78
CA PHE A 13 -7.66 10.08 -19.56
C PHE A 13 -8.20 8.70 -19.92
N LYS A 14 -7.37 7.70 -19.75
CA LYS A 14 -7.88 6.35 -19.59
C LYS A 14 -8.49 6.27 -18.19
N GLU A 15 -9.79 6.02 -18.12
CA GLU A 15 -10.45 5.77 -16.84
C GLU A 15 -9.70 4.65 -16.11
N ILE A 16 -9.16 4.97 -14.92
CA ILE A 16 -8.46 3.98 -14.09
C ILE A 16 -9.52 3.31 -13.24
N TYR A 17 -9.81 2.06 -13.52
CA TYR A 17 -10.69 1.24 -12.70
C TYR A 17 -9.85 0.45 -11.69
N PHE A 18 -10.24 0.50 -10.42
CA PHE A 18 -9.70 -0.43 -9.43
C PHE A 18 -10.46 -1.74 -9.50
N SER A 19 -9.74 -2.84 -9.47
CA SER A 19 -10.33 -4.17 -9.38
C SER A 19 -10.60 -4.51 -7.92
N LYS A 20 -11.86 -4.80 -7.61
CA LYS A 20 -12.26 -5.30 -6.29
C LYS A 20 -12.02 -6.81 -6.23
N ALA A 21 -11.37 -7.27 -5.19
CA ALA A 21 -11.12 -8.68 -4.94
C ALA A 21 -11.37 -9.02 -3.45
N LYS A 22 -11.35 -10.30 -3.15
CA LYS A 22 -11.51 -10.81 -1.80
C LYS A 22 -10.33 -11.68 -1.43
N ILE A 23 -9.90 -11.59 -0.19
CA ILE A 23 -8.89 -12.47 0.38
C ILE A 23 -9.51 -13.20 1.59
N PHE A 24 -9.19 -14.47 1.72
CA PHE A 24 -9.67 -15.32 2.79
C PHE A 24 -8.52 -15.66 3.73
N ILE A 25 -8.58 -15.20 4.96
CA ILE A 25 -7.55 -15.40 5.97
C ILE A 25 -8.21 -15.78 7.29
N GLN A 26 -7.81 -16.91 7.88
CA GLN A 26 -8.29 -17.40 9.17
C GLN A 26 -9.82 -17.36 9.31
N ASN A 27 -10.52 -17.95 8.35
CA ASN A 27 -11.99 -18.01 8.29
C ASN A 27 -12.69 -16.62 8.20
N LYS A 28 -11.97 -15.57 7.80
CA LYS A 28 -12.53 -14.25 7.54
C LYS A 28 -12.28 -13.83 6.10
N ILE A 29 -13.25 -13.14 5.52
CA ILE A 29 -13.15 -12.59 4.17
C ILE A 29 -12.90 -11.08 4.29
N PHE A 30 -11.88 -10.60 3.58
CA PHE A 30 -11.55 -9.19 3.49
C PHE A 30 -11.66 -8.72 2.04
N ASP A 31 -12.35 -7.61 1.86
CA ASP A 31 -12.40 -6.93 0.56
C ASP A 31 -11.17 -6.02 0.41
N TYR A 32 -10.58 -6.03 -0.77
CA TYR A 32 -9.52 -5.11 -1.12
C TYR A 32 -9.64 -4.63 -2.56
N TYR A 33 -9.01 -3.51 -2.85
CA TYR A 33 -8.89 -2.97 -4.19
C TYR A 33 -7.45 -3.05 -4.67
N SER A 34 -7.26 -3.31 -5.96
CA SER A 34 -5.97 -3.34 -6.61
C SER A 34 -5.95 -2.47 -7.86
N SER A 35 -4.79 -1.93 -8.20
CA SER A 35 -4.55 -1.18 -9.43
C SER A 35 -4.20 -2.13 -10.58
N PRO A 36 -4.94 -2.13 -11.69
CA PRO A 36 -4.60 -2.93 -12.85
C PRO A 36 -3.21 -2.62 -13.41
N ILE A 37 -2.76 -1.36 -13.29
CA ILE A 37 -1.43 -0.94 -13.75
C ILE A 37 -0.34 -1.62 -12.92
N LEU A 38 -0.42 -1.56 -11.60
CA LEU A 38 0.56 -2.20 -10.71
C LEU A 38 0.54 -3.71 -10.88
N SER A 39 -0.65 -4.31 -11.00
CA SER A 39 -0.82 -5.75 -11.25
C SER A 39 -0.19 -6.18 -12.58
N LYS A 40 -0.34 -5.41 -13.65
CA LYS A 40 0.25 -5.67 -14.97
C LYS A 40 1.78 -5.80 -14.90
N TYR A 41 2.42 -5.06 -14.01
CA TYR A 41 3.88 -5.10 -13.82
C TYR A 41 4.32 -5.96 -12.63
N ASN A 42 3.43 -6.81 -12.12
CA ASN A 42 3.70 -7.74 -11.01
C ASN A 42 4.18 -7.05 -9.71
N PHE A 43 3.64 -5.86 -9.41
CA PHE A 43 3.79 -5.24 -8.11
C PHE A 43 2.65 -5.71 -7.22
N LYS A 44 3.00 -6.38 -6.10
CA LYS A 44 2.02 -6.77 -5.10
C LYS A 44 1.56 -5.54 -4.32
N HIS A 45 0.27 -5.32 -4.28
CA HIS A 45 -0.33 -4.18 -3.59
C HIS A 45 -1.80 -4.47 -3.30
N ALA A 46 -2.33 -3.82 -2.28
CA ALA A 46 -3.73 -3.88 -1.95
C ALA A 46 -4.15 -2.64 -1.16
N TYR A 47 -5.36 -2.17 -1.39
CA TYR A 47 -6.03 -1.18 -0.57
C TYR A 47 -7.20 -1.85 0.15
N PHE A 48 -7.07 -2.02 1.46
CA PHE A 48 -8.11 -2.63 2.28
C PHE A 48 -9.07 -1.57 2.80
N THR A 49 -10.36 -1.83 2.66
CA THR A 49 -11.40 -0.97 3.21
C THR A 49 -11.85 -1.51 4.55
N LYS A 50 -11.82 -0.66 5.54
CA LYS A 50 -12.43 -0.83 6.86
C LYS A 50 -12.00 -2.05 7.71
N SER A 51 -11.66 -1.72 8.95
CA SER A 51 -11.45 -2.61 10.10
C SER A 51 -10.25 -3.54 10.04
N SER A 52 -9.10 -2.97 10.18
CA SER A 52 -7.96 -3.80 10.49
C SER A 52 -7.31 -3.34 11.79
N SER A 53 -7.41 -4.18 12.79
CA SER A 53 -6.57 -4.06 13.98
C SER A 53 -5.11 -4.28 13.58
N GLU A 54 -4.15 -3.85 14.41
CA GLU A 54 -2.72 -4.12 14.19
C GLU A 54 -2.42 -5.60 13.95
N LYS A 55 -3.14 -6.50 14.60
CA LYS A 55 -3.08 -7.95 14.35
C LYS A 55 -3.40 -8.35 12.90
N PHE A 56 -4.19 -7.54 12.20
CA PHE A 56 -4.54 -7.78 10.81
C PHE A 56 -3.34 -7.59 9.87
N LEU A 57 -2.47 -6.63 10.14
CA LEU A 57 -1.27 -6.39 9.34
C LEU A 57 -0.30 -7.56 9.39
N GLN A 58 -0.12 -8.16 10.57
CA GLN A 58 0.71 -9.36 10.71
C GLN A 58 0.12 -10.54 9.91
N LEU A 59 -1.18 -10.75 9.99
CA LEU A 59 -1.87 -11.79 9.25
C LEU A 59 -1.75 -11.59 7.73
N LEU A 60 -1.92 -10.36 7.26
CA LEU A 60 -1.77 -10.03 5.85
C LEU A 60 -0.32 -10.15 5.38
N GLY A 61 0.63 -9.65 6.15
CA GLY A 61 2.05 -9.77 5.85
C GLY A 61 2.44 -11.22 5.65
N ASN A 62 2.08 -12.08 6.57
CA ASN A 62 2.34 -13.52 6.50
C ASN A 62 1.64 -14.19 5.30
N HIS A 63 0.43 -13.74 4.95
CA HIS A 63 -0.28 -14.28 3.80
C HIS A 63 0.41 -13.93 2.47
N PHE A 64 0.94 -12.72 2.33
CA PHE A 64 1.62 -12.31 1.10
C PHE A 64 3.05 -12.84 1.01
N ASN A 65 3.78 -12.90 2.13
CA ASN A 65 5.07 -13.58 2.24
C ASN A 65 5.53 -13.63 3.71
N GLU A 66 5.71 -14.83 4.25
CA GLU A 66 6.10 -15.07 5.65
C GLU A 66 7.46 -14.45 6.04
N ASN A 67 8.32 -14.17 5.06
CA ASN A 67 9.63 -13.60 5.27
C ASN A 67 9.68 -12.06 5.14
N TYR A 68 8.53 -11.40 4.96
CA TYR A 68 8.50 -9.95 4.80
C TYR A 68 8.41 -9.24 6.12
N ILE A 69 9.13 -8.12 6.20
CA ILE A 69 9.11 -7.20 7.32
C ILE A 69 8.04 -6.15 7.07
N ASN A 70 7.12 -5.98 8.01
CA ASN A 70 6.14 -4.91 7.94
C ASN A 70 6.78 -3.58 8.33
N CYS A 71 6.75 -2.64 7.40
CA CYS A 71 7.21 -1.27 7.58
C CYS A 71 6.00 -0.36 7.71
N ILE A 72 5.92 0.34 8.83
CA ILE A 72 4.82 1.21 9.18
C ILE A 72 5.34 2.40 9.98
N SER A 73 4.82 3.60 9.73
CA SER A 73 5.21 4.84 10.43
C SER A 73 4.12 5.33 11.38
N ASN A 74 4.50 6.20 12.30
CA ASN A 74 3.56 7.08 12.98
C ASN A 74 3.21 8.22 12.02
N GLN A 75 2.02 8.20 11.46
CA GLN A 75 1.58 9.25 10.55
C GLN A 75 1.20 10.50 11.34
N ILE A 76 1.84 11.62 11.02
CA ILE A 76 1.75 12.90 11.74
C ILE A 76 1.20 14.04 10.87
N HIS A 77 0.65 13.70 9.70
CA HIS A 77 0.13 14.66 8.71
C HIS A 77 1.20 15.66 8.23
N SER A 78 2.36 15.14 7.86
CA SER A 78 3.52 15.90 7.40
C SER A 78 3.89 15.53 5.95
N ASN A 79 5.01 16.03 5.49
CA ASN A 79 5.66 15.64 4.22
C ASN A 79 6.92 14.80 4.44
N VAL A 80 7.10 14.23 5.61
CA VAL A 80 8.27 13.41 5.95
C VAL A 80 8.12 12.03 5.32
N ILE A 81 9.16 11.60 4.63
CA ILE A 81 9.28 10.29 3.99
C ILE A 81 10.53 9.60 4.51
N VAL A 82 10.43 8.34 4.89
CA VAL A 82 11.55 7.55 5.42
C VAL A 82 11.70 6.23 4.68
N PHE A 83 12.86 5.62 4.77
CA PHE A 83 13.05 4.25 4.28
C PHE A 83 12.34 3.25 5.18
N GLY A 84 11.75 2.21 4.59
CA GLY A 84 11.05 1.16 5.33
C GLY A 84 11.92 0.48 6.39
N SER A 85 13.24 0.39 6.17
CA SER A 85 14.16 -0.14 7.19
C SER A 85 14.29 0.71 8.45
N HIS A 86 13.89 1.97 8.40
CA HIS A 86 13.92 2.90 9.53
C HIS A 86 12.59 3.01 10.28
N SER A 87 11.56 2.33 9.82
CA SER A 87 10.23 2.40 10.44
C SER A 87 9.53 1.04 10.34
N GLN A 88 9.72 0.22 11.34
CA GLN A 88 9.14 -1.11 11.45
C GLN A 88 8.06 -1.14 12.54
N GLU A 89 7.30 -2.22 12.60
CA GLU A 89 6.16 -2.37 13.51
C GLU A 89 6.54 -2.12 14.98
N ASP A 90 7.72 -2.60 15.40
CA ASP A 90 8.22 -2.46 16.78
C ASP A 90 8.99 -1.15 17.02
N SER A 91 9.30 -0.39 15.98
CA SER A 91 10.13 0.81 16.02
C SER A 91 9.70 1.81 14.97
N LYS A 92 8.52 2.41 15.18
CA LYS A 92 7.91 3.34 14.22
C LYS A 92 8.58 4.71 14.28
N THR A 93 8.86 5.27 13.13
CA THR A 93 9.35 6.64 12.96
C THR A 93 8.19 7.56 12.57
N ASP A 94 8.25 8.81 12.98
CA ASP A 94 7.27 9.83 12.58
C ASP A 94 7.46 10.19 11.10
N ALA A 95 6.50 9.75 10.25
CA ALA A 95 6.51 10.00 8.82
C ALA A 95 5.15 9.69 8.20
N ASP A 96 4.88 10.24 7.03
CA ASP A 96 3.64 10.00 6.29
C ASP A 96 3.87 9.28 4.96
N GLY A 97 5.11 8.97 4.64
CA GLY A 97 5.46 8.16 3.48
C GLY A 97 6.61 7.20 3.77
N LEU A 98 6.59 6.07 3.09
CA LEU A 98 7.59 5.02 3.19
C LEU A 98 8.16 4.69 1.81
N VAL A 99 9.47 4.52 1.73
CA VAL A 99 10.15 4.03 0.52
C VAL A 99 10.81 2.69 0.82
N GLY A 100 10.54 1.70 -0.02
CA GLY A 100 11.20 0.40 0.08
C GLY A 100 12.69 0.50 -0.26
N ASN A 101 13.53 -0.05 0.59
CA ASN A 101 14.98 -0.12 0.39
C ASN A 101 15.56 -1.51 0.59
N LYS A 102 14.72 -2.52 0.76
CA LYS A 102 15.06 -3.95 0.82
C LYS A 102 14.00 -4.78 0.13
N CYS A 103 14.38 -5.94 -0.39
CA CYS A 103 13.49 -6.81 -1.17
C CYS A 103 12.35 -7.47 -0.37
N ASN A 104 12.44 -7.51 0.93
CA ASN A 104 11.51 -8.22 1.81
C ASN A 104 10.70 -7.28 2.71
N GLN A 105 10.26 -6.15 2.18
CA GLN A 105 9.48 -5.16 2.92
C GLN A 105 8.05 -5.08 2.40
N ASN A 106 7.08 -5.05 3.32
CA ASN A 106 5.72 -4.61 3.08
C ASN A 106 5.57 -3.20 3.62
N LEU A 107 5.24 -2.24 2.77
CA LEU A 107 5.02 -0.86 3.18
C LEU A 107 3.53 -0.64 3.45
N TRP A 108 3.21 -0.14 4.63
CA TRP A 108 1.85 0.09 5.07
C TRP A 108 1.61 1.56 5.41
N VAL A 109 0.56 2.12 4.82
CA VAL A 109 0.06 3.44 5.17
C VAL A 109 -1.43 3.36 5.49
N TYR A 110 -1.87 4.10 6.49
CA TYR A 110 -3.27 4.21 6.88
C TYR A 110 -3.87 5.50 6.32
N THR A 111 -5.08 5.40 5.82
CA THR A 111 -5.81 6.58 5.38
C THR A 111 -7.27 6.49 5.82
N ALA A 112 -7.80 7.58 6.34
CA ALA A 112 -9.23 7.75 6.57
C ALA A 112 -9.79 8.71 5.49
N ASP A 113 -9.43 9.99 5.58
CA ASP A 113 -9.88 11.04 4.67
C ASP A 113 -8.81 11.43 3.64
N CYS A 114 -7.55 11.04 3.89
CA CYS A 114 -6.44 11.28 2.97
C CYS A 114 -6.45 10.29 1.80
N MET A 115 -5.90 10.70 0.67
CA MET A 115 -5.75 9.86 -0.50
C MET A 115 -4.45 9.05 -0.40
N PRO A 116 -4.49 7.71 -0.36
CA PRO A 116 -3.29 6.89 -0.44
C PRO A 116 -2.72 6.92 -1.86
N ILE A 117 -1.40 7.04 -1.96
CA ILE A 117 -0.70 7.04 -3.24
C ILE A 117 0.36 5.95 -3.21
N PHE A 118 0.33 5.06 -4.21
CA PHE A 118 1.35 4.03 -4.41
C PHE A 118 2.24 4.39 -5.58
N PHE A 119 3.54 4.32 -5.38
CA PHE A 119 4.53 4.49 -6.41
C PHE A 119 5.28 3.19 -6.66
N ALA A 120 5.61 2.93 -7.91
CA ALA A 120 6.44 1.79 -8.28
C ALA A 120 7.32 2.15 -9.47
N ASP A 121 8.61 1.90 -9.36
CA ASP A 121 9.55 2.02 -10.47
C ASP A 121 9.71 0.67 -11.15
N LYS A 122 9.26 0.59 -12.38
CA LYS A 122 9.33 -0.62 -13.20
C LYS A 122 10.75 -1.12 -13.42
N ARG A 123 11.73 -0.22 -13.53
CA ARG A 123 13.13 -0.54 -13.83
C ARG A 123 13.90 -1.03 -12.62
N THR A 124 13.80 -0.29 -11.51
CA THR A 124 14.54 -0.60 -10.27
C THR A 124 13.76 -1.53 -9.35
N ARG A 125 12.47 -1.72 -9.59
CA ARG A 125 11.55 -2.47 -8.74
C ARG A 125 11.33 -1.84 -7.36
N ASN A 126 11.75 -0.60 -7.14
CA ASN A 126 11.48 0.13 -5.91
C ASN A 126 10.00 0.50 -5.82
N VAL A 127 9.49 0.51 -4.59
CA VAL A 127 8.10 0.88 -4.27
C VAL A 127 8.07 1.92 -3.15
N ALA A 128 7.00 2.70 -3.15
CA ALA A 128 6.74 3.66 -2.07
C ALA A 128 5.22 3.78 -1.83
N ALA A 129 4.86 4.16 -0.62
CA ALA A 129 3.48 4.43 -0.20
C ALA A 129 3.44 5.66 0.73
#